data_6d5af3fe5489c0d858826d06b024793c
#
_entry.id   6d5af3fe5489c0d858826d06b024793c
#
_cell.length_a   1.000
_cell.length_b   1.000
_cell.length_c   1.000
_cell.angle_alpha   90.00
_cell.angle_beta   90.00
_cell.angle_gamma   90.00
#
_symmetry.space_group_name_H-M   'P 1'
#
loop_
_entity.id
_entity.type
_entity.pdbx_description
1 polymer ?
#
loop_
_entity_poly.entity_id
_entity_poly.type
_entity_poly.pdbx_seq_one_letter_code
_entity_poly.pdbx_strand_id
1 'polypeptide(L)'
;MSAILEIRGLTRRFGGVLVNNDVSLQLFRGDRVALIGPNGAGKTTLVNLISGSLAPSSGSIVFDGRDVTRLSPARRASLGLARTFQITRLFNTLTVGENVALPVLQRKRLSGRVSPSRVRQSLVRKECEALLEELNLRPFYDTPVRELAYGQQRLVDIAIGLALEPKVLLLDEPAAGVPHDEAPHILGAVARLPRDIAVMMIEHDMDLVFRFAKRVLVMAEGRLIFAGSPEAVTADPEVRRAYLGNYAHGRGAA
;
A
#
# COMPACT_ATOMS: atom_id res chain seq x y z
N MET A 1 -11.61 11.20 -16.87
CA MET A 1 -10.64 10.09 -16.76
C MET A 1 -11.36 8.88 -16.18
N SER A 2 -11.09 7.66 -16.66
CA SER A 2 -11.67 6.44 -16.08
C SER A 2 -10.93 6.04 -14.81
N ALA A 3 -11.66 5.52 -13.82
CA ALA A 3 -11.06 4.99 -12.60
C ALA A 3 -10.18 3.77 -12.91
N ILE A 4 -9.00 3.70 -12.29
CA ILE A 4 -8.11 2.52 -12.38
C ILE A 4 -8.57 1.43 -11.41
N LEU A 5 -9.14 1.81 -10.27
CA LEU A 5 -9.77 0.91 -9.30
C LEU A 5 -11.13 1.50 -8.91
N GLU A 6 -12.17 0.69 -8.97
CA GLU A 6 -13.51 1.06 -8.56
C GLU A 6 -14.09 0.00 -7.61
N ILE A 7 -14.57 0.45 -6.48
CA ILE A 7 -15.22 -0.37 -5.46
C ILE A 7 -16.68 0.07 -5.40
N ARG A 8 -17.59 -0.90 -5.50
CA ARG A 8 -19.04 -0.67 -5.58
C ARG A 8 -19.76 -1.47 -4.50
N GLY A 9 -20.32 -0.79 -3.51
CA GLY A 9 -21.17 -1.39 -2.47
C GLY A 9 -20.50 -2.51 -1.67
N LEU A 10 -19.19 -2.42 -1.42
CA LEU A 10 -18.40 -3.50 -0.85
C LEU A 10 -18.77 -3.73 0.60
N THR A 11 -19.25 -4.92 0.91
CA THR A 11 -19.71 -5.29 2.25
C THR A 11 -18.99 -6.55 2.73
N ARG A 12 -18.61 -6.57 4.00
CA ARG A 12 -18.04 -7.76 4.66
C ARG A 12 -18.65 -7.98 6.03
N ARG A 13 -19.16 -9.20 6.23
CA ARG A 13 -19.64 -9.72 7.52
C ARG A 13 -18.74 -10.86 8.01
N PHE A 14 -18.55 -10.92 9.31
CA PHE A 14 -17.94 -12.05 10.00
C PHE A 14 -18.97 -12.57 11.01
N GLY A 15 -19.63 -13.67 10.67
CA GLY A 15 -20.81 -14.11 11.44
C GLY A 15 -21.87 -13.01 11.48
N GLY A 16 -22.23 -12.57 12.69
CA GLY A 16 -23.20 -11.48 12.89
C GLY A 16 -22.61 -10.05 12.78
N VAL A 17 -21.28 -9.91 12.77
CA VAL A 17 -20.63 -8.60 12.81
C VAL A 17 -20.42 -8.04 11.41
N LEU A 18 -20.94 -6.83 11.16
CA LEU A 18 -20.78 -6.10 9.91
C LEU A 18 -19.54 -5.19 10.04
N VAL A 19 -18.44 -5.55 9.35
CA VAL A 19 -17.15 -4.86 9.47
C VAL A 19 -16.95 -3.82 8.37
N ASN A 20 -17.39 -4.11 7.14
CA ASN A 20 -17.52 -3.11 6.08
C ASN A 20 -18.96 -3.11 5.58
N ASN A 21 -19.53 -1.94 5.41
CA ASN A 21 -20.93 -1.73 5.10
C ASN A 21 -21.09 -0.76 3.93
N ASP A 22 -21.38 -1.30 2.74
CA ASP A 22 -21.69 -0.54 1.54
C ASP A 22 -20.59 0.47 1.13
N VAL A 23 -19.32 0.05 1.22
CA VAL A 23 -18.19 0.93 0.90
C VAL A 23 -18.05 1.06 -0.62
N SER A 24 -18.09 2.30 -1.09
CA SER A 24 -17.88 2.64 -2.51
C SER A 24 -16.82 3.73 -2.62
N LEU A 25 -15.82 3.52 -3.49
CA LEU A 25 -14.76 4.49 -3.77
C LEU A 25 -14.12 4.24 -5.14
N GLN A 26 -13.41 5.23 -5.63
CA GLN A 26 -12.66 5.16 -6.87
C GLN A 26 -11.23 5.67 -6.68
N LEU A 27 -10.26 5.05 -7.35
CA LEU A 27 -8.91 5.56 -7.53
C LEU A 27 -8.66 5.82 -9.01
N PHE A 28 -7.96 6.89 -9.28
CA PHE A 28 -7.52 7.28 -10.62
C PHE A 28 -6.01 7.09 -10.75
N ARG A 29 -5.51 6.99 -12.00
CA ARG A 29 -4.06 6.93 -12.22
C ARG A 29 -3.36 8.14 -11.59
N GLY A 30 -2.28 7.89 -10.87
CA GLY A 30 -1.50 8.93 -10.20
C GLY A 30 -2.10 9.46 -8.90
N ASP A 31 -3.21 8.93 -8.44
CA ASP A 31 -3.78 9.29 -7.14
C ASP A 31 -2.79 9.02 -6.00
N ARG A 32 -2.79 9.92 -5.03
CA ARG A 32 -2.14 9.79 -3.73
C ARG A 32 -3.22 9.90 -2.67
N VAL A 33 -3.71 8.77 -2.19
CA VAL A 33 -4.86 8.69 -1.29
C VAL A 33 -4.43 8.13 0.06
N ALA A 34 -4.80 8.80 1.13
CA ALA A 34 -4.72 8.24 2.47
C ALA A 34 -6.09 7.72 2.93
N LEU A 35 -6.10 6.53 3.52
CA LEU A 35 -7.26 5.93 4.19
C LEU A 35 -7.02 5.99 5.69
N ILE A 36 -7.79 6.81 6.38
CA ILE A 36 -7.68 7.03 7.82
C ILE A 36 -8.97 6.66 8.56
N GLY A 37 -8.93 6.67 9.86
CA GLY A 37 -10.09 6.41 10.74
C GLY A 37 -9.67 5.70 12.03
N PRO A 38 -10.55 5.59 13.03
CA PRO A 38 -10.25 4.95 14.31
C PRO A 38 -9.90 3.47 14.16
N ASN A 39 -9.33 2.90 15.23
CA ASN A 39 -9.12 1.46 15.31
C ASN A 39 -10.47 0.74 15.26
N GLY A 40 -10.53 -0.37 14.52
CA GLY A 40 -11.80 -1.10 14.32
C GLY A 40 -12.71 -0.51 13.23
N ALA A 41 -12.37 0.61 12.58
CA ALA A 41 -13.18 1.20 11.50
C ALA A 41 -13.32 0.34 10.23
N GLY A 42 -12.58 -0.78 10.12
CA GLY A 42 -12.64 -1.67 8.97
C GLY A 42 -11.61 -1.39 7.87
N LYS A 43 -10.61 -0.51 8.09
CA LYS A 43 -9.59 -0.13 7.10
C LYS A 43 -8.79 -1.34 6.58
N THR A 44 -8.18 -2.11 7.49
CA THR A 44 -7.41 -3.31 7.13
C THR A 44 -8.27 -4.36 6.45
N THR A 45 -9.54 -4.50 6.87
CA THR A 45 -10.51 -5.40 6.22
C THR A 45 -10.78 -4.93 4.80
N LEU A 46 -10.98 -3.63 4.56
CA LEU A 46 -11.17 -3.07 3.22
C LEU A 46 -9.95 -3.35 2.32
N VAL A 47 -8.73 -3.14 2.80
CA VAL A 47 -7.52 -3.45 2.03
C VAL A 47 -7.37 -4.95 1.78
N ASN A 48 -7.75 -5.82 2.73
CA ASN A 48 -7.80 -7.27 2.52
C ASN A 48 -8.81 -7.67 1.42
N LEU A 49 -9.95 -7.00 1.34
CA LEU A 49 -10.94 -7.18 0.28
C LEU A 49 -10.38 -6.71 -1.07
N ILE A 50 -9.77 -5.52 -1.14
CA ILE A 50 -9.18 -4.96 -2.36
C ILE A 50 -8.04 -5.82 -2.87
N SER A 51 -7.16 -6.30 -1.98
CA SER A 51 -6.02 -7.15 -2.36
C SER A 51 -6.43 -8.59 -2.73
N GLY A 52 -7.67 -9.01 -2.38
CA GLY A 52 -8.16 -10.37 -2.62
C GLY A 52 -7.76 -11.39 -1.55
N SER A 53 -7.13 -10.93 -0.45
CA SER A 53 -6.81 -11.76 0.72
C SER A 53 -8.08 -12.18 1.48
N LEU A 54 -9.17 -11.46 1.26
CA LEU A 54 -10.49 -11.72 1.82
C LEU A 54 -11.55 -11.56 0.71
N ALA A 55 -12.53 -12.45 0.68
CA ALA A 55 -13.67 -12.34 -0.23
C ALA A 55 -14.75 -11.42 0.37
N PRO A 56 -15.41 -10.54 -0.41
CA PRO A 56 -16.54 -9.76 0.07
C PRO A 56 -17.78 -10.63 0.29
N SER A 57 -18.67 -10.18 1.17
CA SER A 57 -20.02 -10.76 1.34
C SER A 57 -20.96 -10.31 0.23
N SER A 58 -20.82 -9.05 -0.22
CA SER A 58 -21.52 -8.47 -1.37
C SER A 58 -20.73 -7.29 -1.95
N GLY A 59 -21.18 -6.75 -3.08
CA GLY A 59 -20.50 -5.70 -3.82
C GLY A 59 -19.48 -6.23 -4.82
N SER A 60 -18.80 -5.34 -5.52
CA SER A 60 -17.84 -5.70 -6.56
C SER A 60 -16.61 -4.79 -6.56
N ILE A 61 -15.52 -5.31 -7.14
CA ILE A 61 -14.24 -4.62 -7.31
C ILE A 61 -13.87 -4.70 -8.79
N VAL A 62 -13.78 -3.54 -9.43
CA VAL A 62 -13.36 -3.41 -10.83
C VAL A 62 -11.97 -2.79 -10.86
N PHE A 63 -11.03 -3.44 -11.53
CA PHE A 63 -9.66 -2.98 -11.69
C PHE A 63 -9.29 -2.93 -13.17
N ASP A 64 -8.89 -1.74 -13.65
CA ASP A 64 -8.55 -1.47 -15.05
C ASP A 64 -9.65 -1.98 -16.01
N GLY A 65 -10.93 -1.68 -15.67
CA GLY A 65 -12.11 -2.08 -16.43
C GLY A 65 -12.54 -3.54 -16.30
N ARG A 66 -11.83 -4.36 -15.50
CA ARG A 66 -12.09 -5.79 -15.32
C ARG A 66 -12.62 -6.09 -13.92
N ASP A 67 -13.66 -6.89 -13.80
CA ASP A 67 -14.10 -7.42 -12.50
C ASP A 67 -13.02 -8.38 -11.94
N VAL A 68 -12.51 -8.03 -10.75
CA VAL A 68 -11.50 -8.81 -10.03
C VAL A 68 -12.02 -9.33 -8.69
N THR A 69 -13.32 -9.19 -8.43
CA THR A 69 -13.95 -9.48 -7.13
C THR A 69 -13.62 -10.87 -6.60
N ARG A 70 -13.56 -11.88 -7.47
CA ARG A 70 -13.28 -13.28 -7.10
C ARG A 70 -11.86 -13.75 -7.43
N LEU A 71 -11.00 -12.86 -7.91
CA LEU A 71 -9.62 -13.22 -8.24
C LEU A 71 -8.77 -13.33 -6.97
N SER A 72 -7.85 -14.29 -6.95
CA SER A 72 -6.87 -14.47 -5.88
C SER A 72 -5.88 -13.29 -5.81
N PRO A 73 -5.20 -13.06 -4.65
CA PRO A 73 -4.19 -12.01 -4.52
C PRO A 73 -3.10 -12.09 -5.58
N ALA A 74 -2.58 -13.27 -5.86
CA ALA A 74 -1.55 -13.48 -6.87
C ALA A 74 -2.03 -13.06 -8.28
N ARG A 75 -3.31 -13.33 -8.60
CA ARG A 75 -3.88 -12.94 -9.88
C ARG A 75 -4.09 -11.43 -9.97
N ARG A 76 -4.54 -10.77 -8.88
CA ARG A 76 -4.66 -9.30 -8.82
C ARG A 76 -3.29 -8.64 -8.94
N ALA A 77 -2.27 -9.15 -8.23
CA ALA A 77 -0.89 -8.68 -8.35
C ALA A 77 -0.36 -8.79 -9.79
N SER A 78 -0.63 -9.92 -10.47
CA SER A 78 -0.23 -10.10 -11.88
C SER A 78 -0.94 -9.15 -12.87
N LEU A 79 -2.05 -8.52 -12.47
CA LEU A 79 -2.74 -7.49 -13.23
C LEU A 79 -2.24 -6.07 -12.90
N GLY A 80 -1.41 -5.92 -11.85
CA GLY A 80 -0.85 -4.64 -11.42
C GLY A 80 -1.51 -4.04 -10.17
N LEU A 81 -2.28 -4.82 -9.40
CA LEU A 81 -2.78 -4.42 -8.09
C LEU A 81 -1.89 -5.03 -7.00
N ALA A 82 -0.86 -4.31 -6.59
CA ALA A 82 0.10 -4.76 -5.58
C ALA A 82 -0.25 -4.23 -4.18
N ARG A 83 0.20 -4.95 -3.15
CA ARG A 83 0.11 -4.56 -1.75
C ARG A 83 1.41 -4.89 -1.03
N THR A 84 1.89 -3.96 -0.20
CA THR A 84 2.88 -4.25 0.84
C THR A 84 2.16 -4.78 2.09
N PHE A 85 2.85 -5.51 2.94
CA PHE A 85 2.27 -6.08 4.15
C PHE A 85 2.72 -5.29 5.37
N GLN A 86 1.83 -5.14 6.36
CA GLN A 86 2.13 -4.51 7.66
C GLN A 86 3.30 -5.20 8.38
N ILE A 87 3.42 -6.52 8.24
CA ILE A 87 4.59 -7.29 8.69
C ILE A 87 5.42 -7.64 7.46
N THR A 88 6.63 -7.11 7.40
CA THR A 88 7.59 -7.39 6.34
C THR A 88 7.83 -8.90 6.20
N ARG A 89 7.48 -9.45 5.04
CA ARG A 89 7.70 -10.87 4.71
C ARG A 89 8.95 -11.03 3.85
N LEU A 90 10.04 -10.42 4.31
CA LEU A 90 11.33 -10.50 3.62
C LEU A 90 12.01 -11.83 3.92
N PHE A 91 12.73 -12.33 2.94
CA PHE A 91 13.63 -13.45 3.14
C PHE A 91 14.91 -12.93 3.80
N ASN A 92 14.97 -12.99 5.12
CA ASN A 92 16.01 -12.36 5.94
C ASN A 92 17.43 -12.87 5.63
N THR A 93 17.56 -14.08 5.12
CA THR A 93 18.85 -14.69 4.74
C THR A 93 19.29 -14.33 3.33
N LEU A 94 18.39 -13.84 2.50
CA LEU A 94 18.70 -13.36 1.16
C LEU A 94 19.14 -11.89 1.21
N THR A 95 19.92 -11.48 0.20
CA THR A 95 20.32 -10.09 0.04
C THR A 95 19.13 -9.22 -0.40
N VAL A 96 19.28 -7.90 -0.31
CA VAL A 96 18.30 -6.93 -0.82
C VAL A 96 18.02 -7.18 -2.30
N GLY A 97 19.09 -7.32 -3.10
CA GLY A 97 18.97 -7.58 -4.53
C GLY A 97 18.24 -8.88 -4.85
N GLU A 98 18.52 -9.96 -4.09
CA GLU A 98 17.84 -11.24 -4.25
C GLU A 98 16.36 -11.15 -3.89
N ASN A 99 15.98 -10.46 -2.81
CA ASN A 99 14.58 -10.24 -2.45
C ASN A 99 13.82 -9.50 -3.56
N VAL A 100 14.38 -8.44 -4.12
CA VAL A 100 13.76 -7.65 -5.20
C VAL A 100 13.77 -8.42 -6.54
N ALA A 101 14.74 -9.29 -6.76
CA ALA A 101 14.80 -10.12 -7.97
C ALA A 101 13.65 -11.14 -8.06
N LEU A 102 13.14 -11.64 -6.94
CA LEU A 102 12.06 -12.64 -6.94
C LEU A 102 10.81 -12.19 -7.71
N PRO A 103 10.18 -11.04 -7.41
CA PRO A 103 9.03 -10.56 -8.16
C PRO A 103 9.36 -10.20 -9.61
N VAL A 104 10.57 -9.69 -9.91
CA VAL A 104 11.03 -9.44 -11.28
C VAL A 104 11.08 -10.73 -12.08
N LEU A 105 11.67 -11.79 -11.53
CA LEU A 105 11.74 -13.12 -12.17
C LEU A 105 10.34 -13.71 -12.39
N GLN A 106 9.46 -13.57 -11.41
CA GLN A 106 8.08 -14.04 -11.50
C GLN A 106 7.33 -13.32 -12.63
N ARG A 107 7.41 -11.98 -12.68
CA ARG A 107 6.76 -11.15 -13.70
C ARG A 107 7.25 -11.49 -15.10
N LYS A 108 8.56 -11.67 -15.26
CA LYS A 108 9.19 -12.07 -16.53
C LYS A 108 8.98 -13.55 -16.89
N ARG A 109 8.26 -14.33 -16.05
CA ARG A 109 8.07 -15.79 -16.22
C ARG A 109 9.37 -16.56 -16.33
N LEU A 110 10.38 -16.12 -15.60
CA LEU A 110 11.71 -16.76 -15.55
C LEU A 110 11.88 -17.66 -14.33
N SER A 111 10.92 -17.67 -13.41
CA SER A 111 10.87 -18.56 -12.25
C SER A 111 10.78 -20.03 -12.71
N GLY A 112 11.66 -20.89 -12.20
CA GLY A 112 11.67 -22.33 -12.53
C GLY A 112 12.54 -22.73 -13.73
N ARG A 113 13.23 -21.83 -14.40
CA ARG A 113 14.28 -22.17 -15.39
C ARG A 113 15.61 -22.35 -14.68
N VAL A 114 16.13 -23.57 -14.68
CA VAL A 114 17.28 -24.05 -13.90
C VAL A 114 18.61 -23.34 -14.21
N SER A 115 18.72 -22.57 -15.31
CA SER A 115 19.89 -21.75 -15.60
C SER A 115 19.50 -20.55 -16.48
N PRO A 116 19.26 -19.36 -15.89
CA PRO A 116 19.16 -18.17 -16.71
C PRO A 116 20.52 -17.88 -17.37
N SER A 117 20.52 -17.55 -18.67
CA SER A 117 21.74 -17.10 -19.33
C SER A 117 22.34 -15.89 -18.59
N ARG A 118 23.69 -15.71 -18.65
CA ARG A 118 24.37 -14.56 -18.04
C ARG A 118 23.74 -13.21 -18.46
N VAL A 119 23.25 -13.12 -19.69
CA VAL A 119 22.54 -11.94 -20.20
C VAL A 119 21.23 -11.67 -19.42
N ARG A 120 20.45 -12.72 -19.12
CA ARG A 120 19.20 -12.58 -18.34
C ARG A 120 19.46 -12.19 -16.90
N GLN A 121 20.50 -12.76 -16.27
CA GLN A 121 20.93 -12.36 -14.92
C GLN A 121 21.33 -10.89 -14.88
N SER A 122 22.11 -10.43 -15.89
CA SER A 122 22.51 -9.03 -16.00
C SER A 122 21.32 -8.09 -16.18
N LEU A 123 20.30 -8.48 -16.97
CA LEU A 123 19.10 -7.67 -17.18
C LEU A 123 18.25 -7.56 -15.91
N VAL A 124 18.07 -8.66 -15.18
CA VAL A 124 17.34 -8.65 -13.89
C VAL A 124 18.09 -7.81 -12.87
N ARG A 125 19.42 -7.97 -12.76
CA ARG A 125 20.25 -7.17 -11.85
C ARG A 125 20.12 -5.67 -12.13
N LYS A 126 20.26 -5.24 -13.40
CA LYS A 126 20.12 -3.83 -13.78
C LYS A 126 18.77 -3.25 -13.40
N GLU A 127 17.70 -4.01 -13.59
CA GLU A 127 16.34 -3.58 -13.21
C GLU A 127 16.20 -3.46 -11.69
N CYS A 128 16.69 -4.43 -10.93
CA CYS A 128 16.70 -4.36 -9.46
C CYS A 128 17.54 -3.18 -8.97
N GLU A 129 18.73 -2.94 -9.54
CA GLU A 129 19.57 -1.81 -9.18
C GLU A 129 18.87 -0.46 -9.45
N ALA A 130 18.14 -0.32 -10.57
CA ALA A 130 17.39 0.89 -10.88
C ALA A 130 16.26 1.13 -9.87
N LEU A 131 15.48 0.11 -9.51
CA LEU A 131 14.43 0.20 -8.49
C LEU A 131 15.01 0.57 -7.11
N LEU A 132 16.14 -0.03 -6.75
CA LEU A 132 16.80 0.24 -5.46
C LEU A 132 17.42 1.64 -5.41
N GLU A 133 17.87 2.18 -6.55
CA GLU A 133 18.36 3.56 -6.65
C GLU A 133 17.26 4.57 -6.34
N GLU A 134 16.04 4.37 -6.86
CA GLU A 134 14.87 5.23 -6.58
C GLU A 134 14.54 5.32 -5.08
N LEU A 135 14.87 4.26 -4.34
CA LEU A 135 14.61 4.15 -2.90
C LEU A 135 15.85 4.39 -2.02
N ASN A 136 16.99 4.79 -2.62
CA ASN A 136 18.30 4.95 -1.96
C ASN A 136 18.82 3.65 -1.29
N LEU A 137 18.45 2.49 -1.82
CA LEU A 137 18.86 1.18 -1.32
C LEU A 137 19.95 0.50 -2.15
N ARG A 138 20.37 1.08 -3.28
CA ARG A 138 21.39 0.48 -4.15
C ARG A 138 22.71 0.13 -3.44
N PRO A 139 23.24 0.96 -2.49
CA PRO A 139 24.45 0.62 -1.74
C PRO A 139 24.32 -0.70 -0.95
N PHE A 140 23.11 -1.11 -0.61
CA PHE A 140 22.81 -2.31 0.17
C PHE A 140 22.47 -3.53 -0.71
N TYR A 141 22.64 -3.46 -2.04
CA TYR A 141 22.22 -4.51 -2.98
C TYR A 141 22.67 -5.92 -2.56
N ASP A 142 23.94 -6.08 -2.18
CA ASP A 142 24.54 -7.34 -1.80
C ASP A 142 24.50 -7.60 -0.28
N THR A 143 23.82 -6.75 0.51
CA THR A 143 23.66 -6.87 1.97
C THR A 143 22.49 -7.80 2.31
N PRO A 144 22.65 -8.79 3.19
CA PRO A 144 21.56 -9.59 3.73
C PRO A 144 20.52 -8.71 4.43
N VAL A 145 19.22 -8.97 4.18
CA VAL A 145 18.14 -8.13 4.73
C VAL A 145 18.15 -8.04 6.26
N ARG A 146 18.55 -9.12 6.96
CA ARG A 146 18.66 -9.12 8.43
C ARG A 146 19.67 -8.11 8.99
N GLU A 147 20.60 -7.60 8.17
CA GLU A 147 21.64 -6.64 8.58
C GLU A 147 21.19 -5.18 8.36
N LEU A 148 20.04 -4.97 7.75
CA LEU A 148 19.46 -3.65 7.51
C LEU A 148 18.77 -3.10 8.77
N ALA A 149 18.80 -1.78 8.93
CA ALA A 149 17.92 -1.08 9.85
C ALA A 149 16.43 -1.30 9.46
N TYR A 150 15.54 -1.21 10.44
CA TYR A 150 14.12 -1.50 10.22
C TYR A 150 13.47 -0.62 9.14
N GLY A 151 13.78 0.68 9.11
CA GLY A 151 13.31 1.59 8.05
C GLY A 151 13.78 1.18 6.66
N GLN A 152 15.03 0.67 6.52
CA GLN A 152 15.55 0.16 5.26
C GLN A 152 14.81 -1.13 4.83
N GLN A 153 14.48 -2.02 5.78
CA GLN A 153 13.67 -3.21 5.48
C GLN A 153 12.28 -2.84 4.96
N ARG A 154 11.67 -1.77 5.50
CA ARG A 154 10.40 -1.22 5.00
C ARG A 154 10.52 -0.72 3.56
N LEU A 155 11.62 -0.05 3.21
CA LEU A 155 11.88 0.38 1.84
C LEU A 155 12.10 -0.82 0.89
N VAL A 156 12.72 -1.92 1.36
CA VAL A 156 12.84 -3.16 0.56
C VAL A 156 11.45 -3.76 0.28
N ASP A 157 10.54 -3.77 1.26
CA ASP A 157 9.16 -4.24 1.05
C ASP A 157 8.41 -3.40 -0.02
N ILE A 158 8.61 -2.08 -0.01
CA ILE A 158 8.10 -1.19 -1.05
C ILE A 158 8.76 -1.51 -2.42
N ALA A 159 10.08 -1.75 -2.46
CA ALA A 159 10.79 -2.14 -3.69
C ALA A 159 10.22 -3.43 -4.29
N ILE A 160 9.89 -4.42 -3.46
CA ILE A 160 9.24 -5.68 -3.88
C ILE A 160 7.88 -5.39 -4.53
N GLY A 161 7.09 -4.50 -3.92
CA GLY A 161 5.82 -4.06 -4.49
C GLY A 161 5.97 -3.38 -5.85
N LEU A 162 6.98 -2.52 -6.00
CA LEU A 162 7.29 -1.81 -7.25
C LEU A 162 7.83 -2.74 -8.33
N ALA A 163 8.61 -3.76 -7.96
CA ALA A 163 9.14 -4.76 -8.89
C ALA A 163 8.05 -5.56 -9.64
N LEU A 164 6.82 -5.51 -9.15
CA LEU A 164 5.63 -6.04 -9.84
C LEU A 164 5.09 -5.11 -10.94
N GLU A 165 5.68 -3.92 -11.14
CA GLU A 165 5.18 -2.85 -12.03
C GLU A 165 3.69 -2.53 -11.77
N PRO A 166 3.34 -2.11 -10.54
CA PRO A 166 1.95 -1.93 -10.18
C PRO A 166 1.34 -0.71 -10.87
N LYS A 167 0.04 -0.81 -11.21
CA LYS A 167 -0.82 0.33 -11.56
C LYS A 167 -1.46 0.94 -10.32
N VAL A 168 -1.70 0.11 -9.29
CA VAL A 168 -2.18 0.49 -7.96
C VAL A 168 -1.30 -0.19 -6.92
N LEU A 169 -0.77 0.60 -5.99
CA LEU A 169 0.01 0.14 -4.84
C LEU A 169 -0.74 0.45 -3.55
N LEU A 170 -1.04 -0.57 -2.77
CA LEU A 170 -1.64 -0.45 -1.45
C LEU A 170 -0.54 -0.55 -0.40
N LEU A 171 -0.38 0.50 0.40
CA LEU A 171 0.58 0.59 1.50
C LEU A 171 -0.18 0.50 2.83
N ASP A 172 0.15 -0.49 3.64
CA ASP A 172 -0.51 -0.73 4.93
C ASP A 172 0.46 -0.33 6.05
N GLU A 173 0.26 0.88 6.62
CA GLU A 173 1.08 1.49 7.65
C GLU A 173 2.59 1.41 7.35
N PRO A 174 3.07 2.00 6.24
CA PRO A 174 4.45 1.84 5.80
C PRO A 174 5.49 2.38 6.79
N ALA A 175 5.11 3.32 7.66
CA ALA A 175 5.95 3.88 8.70
C ALA A 175 5.77 3.23 10.09
N ALA A 176 4.91 2.20 10.24
CA ALA A 176 4.67 1.57 11.53
C ALA A 176 5.95 0.92 12.09
N GLY A 177 6.27 1.23 13.35
CA GLY A 177 7.45 0.72 14.05
C GLY A 177 8.79 1.36 13.63
N VAL A 178 8.76 2.31 12.70
CA VAL A 178 9.93 3.10 12.31
C VAL A 178 10.08 4.29 13.26
N PRO A 179 11.30 4.63 13.71
CA PRO A 179 11.55 5.85 14.48
C PRO A 179 10.96 7.09 13.78
N HIS A 180 10.41 8.03 14.57
CA HIS A 180 9.69 9.19 14.03
C HIS A 180 10.55 10.07 13.12
N ASP A 181 11.84 10.15 13.37
CA ASP A 181 12.83 10.87 12.56
C ASP A 181 13.15 10.16 11.23
N GLU A 182 12.98 8.85 11.14
CA GLU A 182 13.18 8.07 9.91
C GLU A 182 11.90 7.98 9.03
N ALA A 183 10.71 8.07 9.62
CA ALA A 183 9.44 7.97 8.90
C ALA A 183 9.32 8.93 7.70
N PRO A 184 9.81 10.20 7.75
CA PRO A 184 9.83 11.10 6.61
C PRO A 184 10.65 10.59 5.42
N HIS A 185 11.68 9.77 5.63
CA HIS A 185 12.48 9.19 4.55
C HIS A 185 11.67 8.17 3.75
N ILE A 186 10.86 7.34 4.44
CA ILE A 186 9.95 6.38 3.79
C ILE A 186 8.91 7.13 2.95
N LEU A 187 8.28 8.16 3.52
CA LEU A 187 7.31 8.97 2.77
C LEU A 187 7.94 9.71 1.61
N GLY A 188 9.16 10.24 1.79
CA GLY A 188 9.92 10.86 0.71
C GLY A 188 10.18 9.88 -0.45
N ALA A 189 10.46 8.61 -0.15
CA ALA A 189 10.61 7.57 -1.15
C ALA A 189 9.26 7.28 -1.85
N VAL A 190 8.18 7.13 -1.09
CA VAL A 190 6.83 6.90 -1.64
C VAL A 190 6.34 8.08 -2.47
N ALA A 191 6.68 9.32 -2.09
CA ALA A 191 6.30 10.53 -2.83
C ALA A 191 6.99 10.62 -4.21
N ARG A 192 8.21 10.05 -4.34
CA ARG A 192 8.97 10.00 -5.59
C ARG A 192 8.53 8.90 -6.54
N LEU A 193 7.61 8.00 -6.13
CA LEU A 193 7.11 6.95 -7.00
C LEU A 193 6.54 7.49 -8.31
N PRO A 194 6.64 6.74 -9.42
CA PRO A 194 6.13 7.16 -10.73
C PRO A 194 4.72 7.74 -10.66
N ARG A 195 4.50 8.83 -11.38
CA ARG A 195 3.26 9.62 -11.30
C ARG A 195 2.03 8.90 -11.85
N ASP A 196 2.21 7.86 -12.62
CA ASP A 196 1.15 7.03 -13.20
C ASP A 196 0.65 5.92 -12.26
N ILE A 197 1.42 5.58 -11.22
CA ILE A 197 1.00 4.62 -10.18
C ILE A 197 0.04 5.32 -9.23
N ALA A 198 -1.16 4.78 -9.04
CA ALA A 198 -2.03 5.20 -7.95
C ALA A 198 -1.56 4.56 -6.64
N VAL A 199 -1.46 5.34 -5.58
CA VAL A 199 -1.06 4.85 -4.25
C VAL A 199 -2.19 5.11 -3.26
N MET A 200 -2.66 4.07 -2.58
CA MET A 200 -3.51 4.17 -1.41
C MET A 200 -2.72 3.73 -0.18
N MET A 201 -2.61 4.60 0.80
CA MET A 201 -1.87 4.37 2.04
C MET A 201 -2.83 4.38 3.23
N ILE A 202 -2.79 3.34 4.06
CA ILE A 202 -3.39 3.39 5.40
C ILE A 202 -2.37 4.02 6.32
N GLU A 203 -2.77 5.03 7.05
CA GLU A 203 -1.96 5.68 8.09
C GLU A 203 -2.85 6.23 9.20
N HIS A 204 -2.25 6.41 10.37
CA HIS A 204 -2.89 7.00 11.53
C HIS A 204 -2.16 8.27 12.01
N ASP A 205 -0.95 8.51 11.53
CA ASP A 205 -0.20 9.75 11.77
C ASP A 205 -0.65 10.82 10.77
N MET A 206 -1.30 11.86 11.29
CA MET A 206 -1.86 12.94 10.47
C MET A 206 -0.78 13.78 9.79
N ASP A 207 0.39 13.94 10.40
CA ASP A 207 1.49 14.70 9.80
C ASP A 207 2.02 13.96 8.56
N LEU A 208 2.08 12.63 8.61
CA LEU A 208 2.42 11.79 7.47
C LEU A 208 1.34 11.84 6.38
N VAL A 209 0.07 11.78 6.78
CA VAL A 209 -1.08 11.88 5.87
C VAL A 209 -1.05 13.20 5.10
N PHE A 210 -0.88 14.34 5.77
CA PHE A 210 -0.85 15.67 5.14
C PHE A 210 0.33 15.87 4.18
N ARG A 211 1.47 15.24 4.46
CA ARG A 211 2.65 15.30 3.57
C ARG A 211 2.50 14.46 2.32
N PHE A 212 1.77 13.35 2.41
CA PHE A 212 1.65 12.39 1.31
C PHE A 212 0.41 12.59 0.46
N ALA A 213 -0.77 12.74 1.08
CA ALA A 213 -2.05 12.58 0.41
C ALA A 213 -2.51 13.85 -0.31
N LYS A 214 -3.02 13.68 -1.52
CA LYS A 214 -3.80 14.69 -2.23
C LYS A 214 -5.30 14.55 -1.95
N ARG A 215 -5.72 13.37 -1.52
CA ARG A 215 -7.08 13.05 -1.14
C ARG A 215 -7.08 12.14 0.07
N VAL A 216 -7.96 12.41 1.01
CA VAL A 216 -8.15 11.64 2.23
C VAL A 216 -9.52 10.99 2.22
N LEU A 217 -9.55 9.71 2.55
CA LEU A 217 -10.75 8.92 2.78
C LEU A 217 -10.83 8.61 4.27
N VAL A 218 -11.95 8.87 4.91
CA VAL A 218 -12.14 8.57 6.33
C VAL A 218 -13.16 7.46 6.49
N MET A 219 -12.76 6.41 7.19
CA MET A 219 -13.68 5.34 7.58
C MET A 219 -14.04 5.43 9.05
N ALA A 220 -15.31 5.21 9.36
CA ALA A 220 -15.82 4.98 10.70
C ALA A 220 -16.93 3.93 10.64
N GLU A 221 -17.01 3.05 11.66
CA GLU A 221 -18.04 2.03 11.79
C GLU A 221 -18.31 1.21 10.51
N GLY A 222 -17.23 0.90 9.79
CA GLY A 222 -17.30 0.12 8.55
C GLY A 222 -17.78 0.89 7.32
N ARG A 223 -17.98 2.19 7.39
CA ARG A 223 -18.44 3.05 6.29
C ARG A 223 -17.41 4.10 5.92
N LEU A 224 -17.47 4.55 4.67
CA LEU A 224 -16.75 5.75 4.25
C LEU A 224 -17.61 6.97 4.63
N ILE A 225 -17.13 7.77 5.58
CA ILE A 225 -17.86 8.95 6.08
C ILE A 225 -17.39 10.25 5.43
N PHE A 226 -16.17 10.26 4.84
CA PHE A 226 -15.61 11.43 4.19
C PHE A 226 -14.68 11.06 3.04
N ALA A 227 -14.69 11.88 1.99
CA ALA A 227 -13.74 11.83 0.88
C ALA A 227 -13.46 13.25 0.39
N GLY A 228 -12.25 13.76 0.58
CA GLY A 228 -11.91 15.14 0.21
C GLY A 228 -10.42 15.46 0.30
N SER A 229 -10.06 16.74 0.26
CA SER A 229 -8.67 17.17 0.43
C SER A 229 -8.22 17.06 1.90
N PRO A 230 -6.89 17.00 2.16
CA PRO A 230 -6.37 17.00 3.53
C PRO A 230 -6.84 18.21 4.37
N GLU A 231 -6.99 19.37 3.75
CA GLU A 231 -7.45 20.58 4.44
C GLU A 231 -8.94 20.45 4.84
N ALA A 232 -9.75 19.89 3.96
CA ALA A 232 -11.18 19.73 4.19
C ALA A 232 -11.49 18.72 5.30
N VAL A 233 -10.64 17.67 5.48
CA VAL A 233 -10.86 16.64 6.49
C VAL A 233 -10.87 17.18 7.91
N THR A 234 -10.04 18.19 8.22
CA THR A 234 -9.95 18.78 9.56
C THR A 234 -11.14 19.67 9.89
N ALA A 235 -11.83 20.19 8.88
CA ALA A 235 -12.99 21.07 9.03
C ALA A 235 -14.31 20.29 9.12
N ASP A 236 -14.33 19.03 8.67
CA ASP A 236 -15.56 18.22 8.61
C ASP A 236 -16.09 17.86 10.00
N PRO A 237 -17.37 18.15 10.33
CA PRO A 237 -17.93 17.89 11.65
C PRO A 237 -18.10 16.40 11.97
N GLU A 238 -18.35 15.58 10.96
CA GLU A 238 -18.51 14.12 11.13
C GLU A 238 -17.17 13.46 11.42
N VAL A 239 -16.13 13.86 10.69
CA VAL A 239 -14.76 13.41 10.93
C VAL A 239 -14.28 13.85 12.33
N ARG A 240 -14.55 15.08 12.73
CA ARG A 240 -14.22 15.56 14.09
C ARG A 240 -14.86 14.70 15.16
N ARG A 241 -16.15 14.38 15.04
CA ARG A 241 -16.85 13.53 16.01
C ARG A 241 -16.33 12.10 16.03
N ALA A 242 -16.09 11.51 14.86
CA ALA A 242 -15.75 10.10 14.74
C ALA A 242 -14.26 9.81 15.01
N TYR A 243 -13.37 10.77 14.74
CA TYR A 243 -11.94 10.49 14.71
C TYR A 243 -11.08 11.57 15.40
N LEU A 244 -11.31 12.86 15.15
CA LEU A 244 -10.46 13.95 15.64
C LEU A 244 -10.82 14.41 17.07
N GLY A 245 -11.98 14.05 17.59
CA GLY A 245 -12.39 14.39 18.96
C GLY A 245 -11.40 13.91 20.03
N ASN A 246 -10.71 12.82 19.79
CA ASN A 246 -9.65 12.29 20.67
C ASN A 246 -8.28 12.98 20.46
N TYR A 247 -8.04 13.61 19.31
CA TYR A 247 -6.78 14.31 19.00
C TYR A 247 -6.71 15.72 19.59
N ALA A 248 -7.86 16.39 19.78
CA ALA A 248 -7.92 17.73 20.38
C ALA A 248 -7.51 17.75 21.85
N HIS A 249 -7.62 16.61 22.57
CA HIS A 249 -7.27 16.49 23.98
C HIS A 249 -5.78 16.17 24.24
N GLY A 250 -5.03 15.74 23.21
CA GLY A 250 -3.61 15.38 23.35
C GLY A 250 -2.59 16.52 23.13
N ARG A 251 -2.99 17.65 22.59
CA ARG A 251 -2.10 18.81 22.36
C ARG A 251 -2.24 19.94 23.42
N GLY A 252 -3.03 19.72 24.45
CA GLY A 252 -3.29 20.70 25.53
C GLY A 252 -2.57 20.42 26.86
N ALA A 253 -1.64 19.45 26.92
CA ALA A 253 -0.91 19.11 28.14
C ALA A 253 0.55 18.80 27.79
N ALA A 254 1.33 19.83 27.52
CA ALA A 254 2.78 19.86 27.66
C ALA A 254 3.23 21.34 27.77
#